data_92d8cb942054e4de8ecf41fbef881109
#
_entry.id   92d8cb942054e4de8ecf41fbef881109
#
_cell.length_a   1.000
_cell.length_b   1.000
_cell.length_c   1.000
_cell.angle_alpha   90.00
_cell.angle_beta   90.00
_cell.angle_gamma   90.00
#
_symmetry.space_group_name_H-M   'P 1'
#
loop_
_entity.id
_entity.type
_entity.pdbx_description
1 polymer ?
#
loop_
_entity_poly.entity_id
_entity_poly.type
_entity_poly.pdbx_seq_one_letter_code
_entity_poly.pdbx_strand_id
1 'polypeptide(L)'
;AYIDTHTAKTERQSVLVSLDRDGRVLRVDVTVFFEPAQYMAPQDFLRQYDGAVLHEELVIRRGIRPIAGASFTGRAVNNAVRRVLALDQVLQSTALSDVQ
;
A
#
# COMPACT_ATOMS: atom_id res chain seq x y z
N ALA A 1 -11.69 0.58 -4.17
CA ALA A 1 -10.27 0.34 -4.45
C ALA A 1 -9.58 1.64 -4.85
N TYR A 2 -8.29 1.73 -4.61
CA TYR A 2 -7.48 2.89 -4.92
C TYR A 2 -6.25 2.47 -5.71
N ILE A 3 -5.86 3.30 -6.68
CA ILE A 3 -4.60 3.11 -7.40
C ILE A 3 -3.65 4.21 -6.97
N ASP A 4 -2.46 3.83 -6.50
CA ASP A 4 -1.39 4.76 -6.13
C ASP A 4 -0.23 4.59 -7.10
N THR A 5 0.07 5.64 -7.84
CA THR A 5 1.19 5.66 -8.79
C THR A 5 2.31 6.52 -8.20
N HIS A 6 3.51 5.96 -8.17
CA HIS A 6 4.66 6.61 -7.55
C HIS A 6 5.95 6.10 -8.18
N THR A 7 7.06 6.70 -7.83
CA THR A 7 8.39 6.25 -8.27
C THR A 7 8.97 5.32 -7.22
N ALA A 8 9.34 4.08 -7.63
CA ALA A 8 9.93 3.11 -6.70
C ALA A 8 11.41 3.47 -6.44
N LYS A 9 12.24 3.46 -7.44
CA LYS A 9 13.64 3.91 -7.36
C LYS A 9 13.91 4.96 -8.41
N THR A 10 13.87 4.58 -9.68
CA THR A 10 14.03 5.49 -10.83
C THR A 10 12.82 5.42 -11.76
N GLU A 11 12.04 4.34 -11.68
CA GLU A 11 10.92 4.08 -12.56
C GLU A 11 9.60 4.08 -11.77
N ARG A 12 8.52 4.32 -12.48
CA ARG A 12 7.18 4.35 -11.88
C ARG A 12 6.63 2.95 -11.65
N GLN A 13 5.84 2.83 -10.61
CA GLN A 13 4.99 1.66 -10.40
C GLN A 13 3.60 2.13 -9.96
N SER A 14 2.61 1.29 -10.20
CA SER A 14 1.25 1.52 -9.71
C SER A 14 0.83 0.34 -8.85
N VAL A 15 0.22 0.66 -7.73
CA VAL A 15 -0.24 -0.33 -6.75
C VAL A 15 -1.74 -0.14 -6.56
N LEU A 16 -2.49 -1.24 -6.71
CA LEU A 16 -3.92 -1.26 -6.46
C LEU A 16 -4.15 -1.76 -5.04
N VAL A 17 -4.77 -0.93 -4.22
CA VAL A 17 -5.10 -1.27 -2.83
C VAL A 17 -6.61 -1.38 -2.72
N SER A 18 -7.11 -2.56 -2.42
CA SER A 18 -8.54 -2.82 -2.23
C SER A 18 -8.85 -2.83 -0.75
N LEU A 19 -9.88 -2.09 -0.33
CA LEU A 19 -10.29 -1.97 1.07
C LEU A 19 -11.69 -2.52 1.26
N ASP A 20 -11.98 -3.00 2.47
CA ASP A 20 -13.34 -3.38 2.85
C ASP A 20 -14.11 -2.16 3.41
N ARG A 21 -15.33 -2.40 3.89
CA ARG A 21 -16.19 -1.34 4.43
C ARG A 21 -15.58 -0.64 5.65
N ASP A 22 -14.78 -1.37 6.42
CA ASP A 22 -14.17 -0.86 7.65
C ASP A 22 -12.84 -0.15 7.39
N GLY A 23 -12.42 -0.08 6.12
CA GLY A 23 -11.16 0.55 5.75
C GLY A 23 -9.95 -0.34 5.97
N ARG A 24 -10.16 -1.66 6.12
CA ARG A 24 -9.06 -2.63 6.22
C ARG A 24 -8.65 -3.07 4.84
N VAL A 25 -7.37 -3.34 4.67
CA VAL A 25 -6.83 -3.82 3.40
C VAL A 25 -7.37 -5.22 3.12
N LEU A 26 -8.05 -5.40 1.99
CA LEU A 26 -8.43 -6.70 1.48
C LEU A 26 -7.28 -7.32 0.69
N ARG A 27 -6.64 -6.50 -0.16
CA ARG A 27 -5.62 -6.99 -1.07
C ARG A 27 -4.78 -5.84 -1.59
N VAL A 28 -3.50 -6.12 -1.85
CA VAL A 28 -2.57 -5.20 -2.53
C VAL A 28 -2.02 -5.91 -3.76
N ASP A 29 -2.11 -5.27 -4.92
CA ASP A 29 -1.60 -5.79 -6.18
C ASP A 29 -0.71 -4.74 -6.85
N VAL A 30 0.39 -5.19 -7.47
CA VAL A 30 1.20 -4.33 -8.33
C VAL A 30 0.64 -4.44 -9.74
N THR A 31 0.12 -3.34 -10.28
CA THR A 31 -0.52 -3.32 -11.59
C THR A 31 0.40 -2.87 -12.71
N VAL A 32 1.38 -2.01 -12.39
CA VAL A 32 2.38 -1.52 -13.34
C VAL A 32 3.73 -1.47 -12.64
N PHE A 33 4.77 -2.02 -13.27
CA PHE A 33 6.11 -2.05 -12.71
C PHE A 33 7.15 -2.02 -13.84
N PHE A 34 7.94 -0.95 -13.89
CA PHE A 34 8.93 -0.74 -14.94
C PHE A 34 10.37 -1.03 -14.53
N GLU A 35 10.62 -1.23 -13.23
CA GLU A 35 11.94 -1.68 -12.77
C GLU A 35 12.12 -3.15 -13.16
N PRO A 36 13.38 -3.68 -13.18
CA PRO A 36 13.61 -5.10 -13.45
C PRO A 36 12.75 -6.01 -12.57
N ALA A 37 12.25 -7.11 -13.16
CA ALA A 37 11.31 -8.01 -12.48
C ALA A 37 11.83 -8.55 -11.15
N GLN A 38 13.15 -8.67 -11.00
CA GLN A 38 13.79 -9.13 -9.76
C GLN A 38 13.53 -8.23 -8.57
N TYR A 39 13.14 -6.98 -8.82
CA TYR A 39 12.84 -6.01 -7.77
C TYR A 39 11.35 -5.89 -7.47
N MET A 40 10.50 -6.62 -8.20
CA MET A 40 9.05 -6.58 -7.98
C MET A 40 8.70 -7.19 -6.62
N ALA A 41 7.72 -6.59 -5.94
CA ALA A 41 7.25 -7.10 -4.66
C ALA A 41 6.60 -8.48 -4.85
N PRO A 42 7.09 -9.52 -4.16
CA PRO A 42 6.47 -10.85 -4.26
C PRO A 42 5.13 -10.88 -3.52
N GLN A 43 4.30 -11.88 -3.86
CA GLN A 43 2.95 -12.00 -3.29
C GLN A 43 2.99 -12.17 -1.76
N ASP A 44 3.94 -12.91 -1.23
CA ASP A 44 4.05 -13.09 0.22
C ASP A 44 4.36 -11.79 0.94
N PHE A 45 5.11 -10.86 0.32
CA PHE A 45 5.29 -9.53 0.87
C PHE A 45 3.97 -8.75 0.86
N LEU A 46 3.25 -8.76 -0.27
CA LEU A 46 2.00 -8.02 -0.43
C LEU A 46 0.91 -8.54 0.53
N ARG A 47 0.88 -9.84 0.79
CA ARG A 47 -0.09 -10.46 1.69
C ARG A 47 0.05 -9.99 3.13
N GLN A 48 1.19 -9.44 3.52
CA GLN A 48 1.36 -8.90 4.87
C GLN A 48 0.37 -7.77 5.17
N TYR A 49 -0.14 -7.12 4.13
CA TYR A 49 -1.09 -6.01 4.28
C TYR A 49 -2.54 -6.46 4.43
N ASP A 50 -2.85 -7.75 4.20
CA ASP A 50 -4.22 -8.24 4.30
C ASP A 50 -4.75 -8.01 5.73
N GLY A 51 -5.89 -7.31 5.83
CA GLY A 51 -6.49 -6.95 7.10
C GLY A 51 -5.86 -5.73 7.79
N ALA A 52 -4.86 -5.11 7.19
CA ALA A 52 -4.16 -3.98 7.80
C ALA A 52 -5.02 -2.72 7.87
N VAL A 53 -4.77 -1.93 8.91
CA VAL A 53 -5.32 -0.58 9.07
C VAL A 53 -4.15 0.38 9.26
N LEU A 54 -4.41 1.67 9.12
CA LEU A 54 -3.37 2.68 9.35
C LEU A 54 -2.99 2.68 10.83
N HIS A 55 -1.74 2.33 11.10
CA HIS A 55 -1.20 2.21 12.43
C HIS A 55 0.29 2.56 12.40
N GLU A 56 0.82 3.03 13.51
CA GLU A 56 2.23 3.41 13.60
C GLU A 56 3.19 2.25 13.34
N GLU A 57 2.75 1.00 13.60
CA GLU A 57 3.54 -0.20 13.34
C GLU A 57 3.49 -0.66 11.88
N LEU A 58 2.69 -0.02 11.02
CA LEU A 58 2.62 -0.35 9.59
C LEU A 58 3.81 0.28 8.87
N VAL A 59 5.01 -0.16 9.22
CA VAL A 59 6.29 0.36 8.75
C VAL A 59 7.23 -0.81 8.52
N ILE A 60 8.06 -0.71 7.49
CA ILE A 60 9.09 -1.71 7.20
C ILE A 60 10.00 -1.88 8.41
N ARG A 61 10.30 -3.12 8.76
CA ARG A 61 11.12 -3.56 9.90
C ARG A 61 10.43 -3.43 11.26
N ARG A 62 9.18 -2.99 11.27
CA ARG A 62 8.33 -3.07 12.47
C ARG A 62 7.26 -4.12 12.24
N GLY A 63 6.07 -3.70 11.77
CA GLY A 63 4.98 -4.62 11.48
C GLY A 63 5.09 -5.30 10.13
N ILE A 64 5.96 -4.82 9.23
CA ILE A 64 6.11 -5.32 7.86
C ILE A 64 7.55 -5.79 7.65
N ARG A 65 7.71 -7.03 7.20
CA ARG A 65 9.01 -7.59 6.85
C ARG A 65 9.46 -7.05 5.49
N PRO A 66 10.74 -6.66 5.35
CA PRO A 66 11.24 -6.11 4.09
C PRO A 66 11.39 -7.18 3.00
N ILE A 67 11.52 -6.71 1.76
CA ILE A 67 11.85 -7.56 0.61
C ILE A 67 13.37 -7.71 0.56
N ALA A 68 13.88 -8.94 0.61
CA ALA A 68 15.30 -9.18 0.50
C ALA A 68 15.82 -8.71 -0.86
N GLY A 69 16.86 -7.90 -0.87
CA GLY A 69 17.49 -7.39 -2.09
C GLY A 69 16.72 -6.30 -2.83
N ALA A 70 15.57 -5.87 -2.32
CA ALA A 70 14.73 -4.84 -2.96
C ALA A 70 14.06 -3.94 -1.93
N SER A 71 14.83 -3.37 -1.01
CA SER A 71 14.29 -2.53 0.06
C SER A 71 13.56 -1.29 -0.45
N PHE A 72 14.00 -0.71 -1.57
CA PHE A 72 13.33 0.45 -2.16
C PHE A 72 11.91 0.10 -2.63
N THR A 73 11.70 -1.09 -3.22
CA THR A 73 10.37 -1.55 -3.64
C THR A 73 9.46 -1.73 -2.42
N GLY A 74 9.96 -2.37 -1.37
CA GLY A 74 9.20 -2.59 -0.14
C GLY A 74 8.75 -1.28 0.50
N ARG A 75 9.65 -0.30 0.60
CA ARG A 75 9.31 1.03 1.14
C ARG A 75 8.29 1.76 0.28
N ALA A 76 8.45 1.69 -1.05
CA ALA A 76 7.53 2.35 -1.98
C ALA A 76 6.12 1.77 -1.84
N VAL A 77 5.98 0.46 -1.79
CA VAL A 77 4.68 -0.20 -1.59
C VAL A 77 4.11 0.17 -0.23
N ASN A 78 4.92 0.12 0.83
CA ASN A 78 4.46 0.46 2.18
C ASN A 78 3.93 1.89 2.24
N ASN A 79 4.66 2.83 1.65
CA ASN A 79 4.22 4.23 1.62
C ASN A 79 2.94 4.39 0.82
N ALA A 80 2.77 3.65 -0.29
CA ALA A 80 1.55 3.68 -1.09
C ALA A 80 0.34 3.18 -0.27
N VAL A 81 0.49 2.07 0.44
CA VAL A 81 -0.58 1.53 1.28
C VAL A 81 -0.95 2.52 2.38
N ARG A 82 0.03 3.14 3.02
CA ARG A 82 -0.23 4.15 4.06
C ARG A 82 -0.96 5.36 3.50
N ARG A 83 -0.56 5.84 2.31
CA ARG A 83 -1.25 6.98 1.65
C ARG A 83 -2.71 6.65 1.35
N VAL A 84 -2.97 5.45 0.83
CA VAL A 84 -4.33 5.00 0.51
C VAL A 84 -5.18 4.92 1.78
N LEU A 85 -4.65 4.33 2.84
CA LEU A 85 -5.37 4.21 4.11
C LEU A 85 -5.68 5.59 4.71
N ALA A 86 -4.72 6.51 4.64
CA ALA A 86 -4.92 7.88 5.12
C ALA A 86 -5.98 8.61 4.30
N LEU A 87 -5.92 8.48 2.96
CA LEU A 87 -6.89 9.09 2.06
C LEU A 87 -8.30 8.53 2.32
N ASP A 88 -8.42 7.23 2.49
CA ASP A 88 -9.70 6.59 2.77
C ASP A 88 -10.31 7.13 4.07
N GLN A 89 -9.51 7.30 5.11
CA GLN A 89 -9.97 7.87 6.37
C GLN A 89 -10.52 9.29 6.18
N VAL A 90 -9.83 10.11 5.40
CA VAL A 90 -10.28 11.48 5.10
C VAL A 90 -11.60 11.47 4.34
N LEU A 91 -11.72 10.60 3.33
CA LEU A 91 -12.94 10.49 2.53
C LEU A 91 -14.12 9.98 3.37
N GLN A 92 -13.90 9.00 4.24
CA GLN A 92 -14.93 8.50 5.14
C GLN A 92 -15.39 9.59 6.11
N SER A 93 -14.46 10.34 6.68
CA SER A 93 -14.75 11.44 7.58
C SER A 93 -15.56 12.54 6.88
N THR A 94 -15.20 12.88 5.65
CA THR A 94 -15.92 13.87 4.84
C THR A 94 -17.34 13.41 4.54
N ALA A 95 -17.50 12.14 4.15
CA ALA A 95 -18.82 11.58 3.87
C ALA A 95 -19.72 11.60 5.10
N LEU A 96 -19.19 11.28 6.28
CA LEU A 96 -19.94 11.34 7.53
C LEU A 96 -20.34 12.78 7.87
N SER A 97 -19.47 13.74 7.62
CA SER A 97 -19.78 15.17 7.85
C SER A 97 -20.88 15.65 6.93
N ASP A 98 -20.90 15.19 5.68
CA ASP A 98 -21.91 15.61 4.69
C ASP A 98 -23.31 15.07 5.01
N VAL A 99 -23.41 13.97 5.75
CA VAL A 99 -24.68 13.35 6.13
C VAL A 99 -25.36 14.12 7.26
N GLN A 100 -24.60 14.86 8.03
CA GLN A 100 -25.14 15.66 9.13
C GLN A 100 -25.69 17.00 8.66
#